data_a1c0c9ed6a6b4e7ddfa9169e3c4ec402
#
_entry.id   a1c0c9ed6a6b4e7ddfa9169e3c4ec402
#
_cell.length_a   1.000
_cell.length_b   1.000
_cell.length_c   1.000
_cell.angle_alpha   90.00
_cell.angle_beta   90.00
_cell.angle_gamma   90.00
#
_symmetry.space_group_name_H-M   'P 1'
#
loop_
_entity.id
_entity.type
_entity.pdbx_description
1 polymer ?
#
loop_
_entity_poly.entity_id
_entity_poly.type
_entity_poly.pdbx_seq_one_letter_code
_entity_poly.pdbx_strand_id
1 'polypeptide(L)'
;MALIKEFVSLWRIRFRTPKSERAVIFYSEHESYFSYFDGLIDALKSTHADPFCYVTSDINDPILTTEDPGIHAFYLHKLLPIFMQFVNCRVFVMTLTDLNNFHLRRSINPVHYVYVFHAMNSTHMAYRHGAFDHYDSILCTGPYQVRELQRDSELRTVGNRQLVEAGYSRLERIHAAWSERPDKNDDSTPRTVLIAPSWAASNVLEKHGIELVAALRSADFEVIVRPHPETNKRYPELSTGLQEAFSADAGFQLERSVRTDDSMLSADVLITDWSGIALEYAFGTERPVLYMDVPRKVHNDRYEELHIEPFEASMRGELGIVMAPEQIDRIADFVNELVNNRQRFRDQIVRLRSENVFNFGHSSEIGAQHICKLLSCDTQLQSN
;
A
#
# COMPACT_ATOMS: atom_id res chain seq x y z
N MET A 1 -16.27 0.22 27.21
CA MET A 1 -16.20 -1.10 26.56
C MET A 1 -14.89 -1.33 25.83
N ALA A 2 -14.41 -0.42 24.96
CA ALA A 2 -13.16 -0.61 24.20
C ALA A 2 -11.93 -0.87 25.09
N LEU A 3 -11.70 -0.05 26.12
CA LEU A 3 -10.55 -0.22 27.03
C LEU A 3 -10.53 -1.56 27.75
N ILE A 4 -11.71 -2.10 28.11
CA ILE A 4 -11.81 -3.44 28.73
C ILE A 4 -11.37 -4.52 27.73
N LYS A 5 -11.77 -4.40 26.46
CA LYS A 5 -11.31 -5.32 25.41
C LYS A 5 -9.78 -5.29 25.27
N GLU A 6 -9.16 -4.11 25.35
CA GLU A 6 -7.71 -3.97 25.28
C GLU A 6 -7.00 -4.63 26.48
N PHE A 7 -7.50 -4.45 27.70
CA PHE A 7 -6.96 -5.16 28.88
C PHE A 7 -7.09 -6.68 28.75
N VAL A 8 -8.22 -7.17 28.26
CA VAL A 8 -8.42 -8.60 27.99
C VAL A 8 -7.44 -9.10 26.93
N SER A 9 -7.23 -8.32 25.86
CA SER A 9 -6.25 -8.64 24.81
C SER A 9 -4.84 -8.73 25.36
N LEU A 10 -4.39 -7.73 26.15
CA LEU A 10 -3.06 -7.75 26.79
C LEU A 10 -2.88 -8.96 27.70
N TRP A 11 -3.90 -9.25 28.52
CA TRP A 11 -3.86 -10.40 29.42
C TRP A 11 -3.80 -11.72 28.64
N ARG A 12 -4.61 -11.88 27.57
CA ARG A 12 -4.60 -13.08 26.72
C ARG A 12 -3.25 -13.26 26.04
N ILE A 13 -2.71 -12.23 25.39
CA ILE A 13 -1.38 -12.29 24.74
C ILE A 13 -0.32 -12.71 25.76
N ARG A 14 -0.33 -12.11 26.97
CA ARG A 14 0.74 -12.32 27.96
C ARG A 14 0.66 -13.64 28.68
N PHE A 15 -0.56 -14.12 28.98
CA PHE A 15 -0.76 -15.24 29.93
C PHE A 15 -1.48 -16.45 29.33
N ARG A 16 -2.16 -16.30 28.21
CA ARG A 16 -2.93 -17.40 27.58
C ARG A 16 -2.33 -17.86 26.26
N THR A 17 -1.63 -17.00 25.55
CA THR A 17 -1.00 -17.38 24.27
C THR A 17 0.38 -17.96 24.54
N PRO A 18 0.68 -19.19 24.11
CA PRO A 18 1.99 -19.83 24.24
C PRO A 18 3.12 -18.97 23.63
N LYS A 19 4.36 -19.18 24.08
CA LYS A 19 5.50 -18.42 23.56
C LYS A 19 5.76 -18.71 22.09
N SER A 20 5.56 -19.95 21.63
CA SER A 20 5.68 -20.33 20.22
C SER A 20 4.67 -19.56 19.36
N GLU A 21 3.41 -19.51 19.77
CA GLU A 21 2.31 -18.89 19.04
C GLU A 21 2.34 -17.33 19.04
N ARG A 22 3.11 -16.71 19.93
CA ARG A 22 3.39 -15.28 19.94
C ARG A 22 4.81 -14.94 19.49
N ALA A 23 5.52 -15.90 18.90
CA ALA A 23 6.85 -15.67 18.36
C ALA A 23 6.82 -14.66 17.21
N VAL A 24 5.77 -14.69 16.39
CA VAL A 24 5.51 -13.71 15.33
C VAL A 24 4.26 -12.91 15.67
N ILE A 25 4.35 -11.59 15.56
CA ILE A 25 3.23 -10.67 15.73
C ILE A 25 3.14 -9.76 14.53
N PHE A 26 1.98 -9.74 13.88
CA PHE A 26 1.63 -8.74 12.88
C PHE A 26 0.86 -7.61 13.55
N TYR A 27 1.12 -6.38 13.14
CA TYR A 27 0.37 -5.21 13.60
C TYR A 27 -0.19 -4.40 12.44
N SER A 28 -1.47 -4.05 12.56
CA SER A 28 -2.22 -3.21 11.63
C SER A 28 -2.89 -2.04 12.36
N GLU A 29 -2.84 -0.84 11.78
CA GLU A 29 -3.52 0.33 12.32
C GLU A 29 -5.03 0.32 12.01
N HIS A 30 -5.44 -0.29 10.89
CA HIS A 30 -6.79 -0.32 10.37
C HIS A 30 -7.01 -1.57 9.53
N GLU A 31 -8.27 -2.03 9.39
CA GLU A 31 -8.64 -3.23 8.62
C GLU A 31 -8.08 -3.24 7.19
N SER A 32 -8.02 -2.07 6.54
CA SER A 32 -7.53 -1.95 5.16
C SER A 32 -6.07 -2.36 4.97
N TYR A 33 -5.26 -2.36 6.03
CA TYR A 33 -3.86 -2.77 5.96
C TYR A 33 -3.65 -4.28 5.94
N PHE A 34 -4.68 -5.08 6.29
CA PHE A 34 -4.60 -6.54 6.19
C PHE A 34 -4.18 -6.99 4.78
N SER A 35 -4.65 -6.29 3.77
CA SER A 35 -4.35 -6.57 2.36
C SER A 35 -2.86 -6.48 1.99
N TYR A 36 -2.02 -5.91 2.81
CA TYR A 36 -0.56 -5.86 2.62
C TYR A 36 0.16 -7.04 3.28
N PHE A 37 -0.54 -7.76 4.15
CA PHE A 37 -0.01 -8.91 4.89
C PHE A 37 -0.59 -10.24 4.43
N ASP A 38 -1.77 -10.27 3.80
CA ASP A 38 -2.52 -11.50 3.54
C ASP A 38 -1.69 -12.57 2.81
N GLY A 39 -1.03 -12.22 1.70
CA GLY A 39 -0.17 -13.16 1.00
C GLY A 39 1.00 -13.64 1.86
N LEU A 40 1.63 -12.74 2.62
CA LEU A 40 2.72 -13.09 3.54
C LEU A 40 2.23 -14.00 4.68
N ILE A 41 1.02 -13.73 5.20
CA ILE A 41 0.35 -14.54 6.22
C ILE A 41 0.06 -15.94 5.69
N ASP A 42 -0.48 -16.06 4.48
CA ASP A 42 -0.80 -17.35 3.87
C ASP A 42 0.45 -18.18 3.58
N ALA A 43 1.51 -17.55 3.06
CA ALA A 43 2.79 -18.20 2.86
C ALA A 43 3.43 -18.64 4.20
N LEU A 44 3.30 -17.82 5.25
CA LEU A 44 3.79 -18.16 6.58
C LEU A 44 3.03 -19.35 7.18
N LYS A 45 1.69 -19.39 7.06
CA LYS A 45 0.88 -20.54 7.49
C LYS A 45 1.28 -21.85 6.81
N SER A 46 1.67 -21.79 5.55
CA SER A 46 2.07 -22.97 4.79
C SER A 46 3.46 -23.51 5.19
N THR A 47 4.31 -22.66 5.78
CA THR A 47 5.71 -22.98 6.09
C THR A 47 5.99 -23.07 7.59
N HIS A 48 5.17 -22.46 8.43
CA HIS A 48 5.31 -22.39 9.89
C HIS A 48 4.12 -23.08 10.56
N ALA A 49 4.41 -24.10 11.38
CA ALA A 49 3.36 -24.95 11.96
C ALA A 49 2.58 -24.29 13.12
N ASP A 50 3.24 -23.39 13.88
CA ASP A 50 2.59 -22.73 15.01
C ASP A 50 1.72 -21.56 14.56
N PRO A 51 0.55 -21.33 15.20
CA PRO A 51 -0.20 -20.09 15.04
C PRO A 51 0.62 -18.87 15.42
N PHE A 52 0.20 -17.70 14.95
CA PHE A 52 0.84 -16.43 15.29
C PHE A 52 -0.19 -15.37 15.69
N CYS A 53 0.28 -14.24 16.23
CA CYS A 53 -0.59 -13.19 16.70
C CYS A 53 -0.80 -12.12 15.62
N TYR A 54 -2.02 -11.60 15.54
CA TYR A 54 -2.37 -10.41 14.78
C TYR A 54 -2.99 -9.37 15.71
N VAL A 55 -2.38 -8.19 15.77
CA VAL A 55 -2.83 -7.07 16.60
C VAL A 55 -3.37 -5.99 15.68
N THR A 56 -4.60 -5.53 15.94
CA THR A 56 -5.21 -4.42 15.20
C THR A 56 -5.62 -3.28 16.12
N SER A 57 -5.49 -2.05 15.64
CA SER A 57 -6.01 -0.86 16.35
C SER A 57 -7.41 -0.46 15.89
N ASP A 58 -8.01 -1.21 14.98
CA ASP A 58 -9.38 -1.04 14.55
C ASP A 58 -10.30 -2.02 15.28
N ILE A 59 -11.25 -1.49 16.05
CA ILE A 59 -12.21 -2.30 16.82
C ILE A 59 -13.21 -3.04 15.93
N ASN A 60 -13.36 -2.58 14.68
CA ASN A 60 -14.28 -3.13 13.68
C ASN A 60 -13.56 -4.04 12.67
N ASP A 61 -12.27 -4.28 12.86
CA ASP A 61 -11.50 -5.15 11.97
C ASP A 61 -12.13 -6.57 11.93
N PRO A 62 -12.52 -7.07 10.75
CA PRO A 62 -13.14 -8.39 10.61
C PRO A 62 -12.30 -9.54 11.16
N ILE A 63 -10.97 -9.41 11.18
CA ILE A 63 -10.05 -10.42 11.72
C ILE A 63 -10.36 -10.76 13.19
N LEU A 64 -10.92 -9.81 13.95
CA LEU A 64 -11.27 -10.01 15.37
C LEU A 64 -12.42 -11.00 15.58
N THR A 65 -13.22 -11.25 14.55
CA THR A 65 -14.38 -12.14 14.56
C THR A 65 -14.22 -13.33 13.61
N THR A 66 -13.17 -13.34 12.79
CA THR A 66 -12.85 -14.47 11.90
C THR A 66 -12.25 -15.61 12.71
N GLU A 67 -12.82 -16.80 12.57
CA GLU A 67 -12.25 -18.01 13.13
C GLU A 67 -11.18 -18.57 12.19
N ASP A 68 -9.92 -18.33 12.53
CA ASP A 68 -8.77 -18.84 11.81
C ASP A 68 -7.82 -19.55 12.82
N PRO A 69 -7.65 -20.88 12.71
CA PRO A 69 -6.82 -21.60 13.67
C PRO A 69 -5.33 -21.21 13.63
N GLY A 70 -4.88 -20.59 12.54
CA GLY A 70 -3.50 -20.09 12.38
C GLY A 70 -3.26 -18.69 12.95
N ILE A 71 -4.32 -17.97 13.39
CA ILE A 71 -4.20 -16.57 13.81
C ILE A 71 -4.90 -16.33 15.13
N HIS A 72 -4.18 -15.76 16.09
CA HIS A 72 -4.75 -15.19 17.32
C HIS A 72 -4.91 -13.68 17.15
N ALA A 73 -6.14 -13.21 16.90
CA ALA A 73 -6.44 -11.79 16.72
C ALA A 73 -6.72 -11.08 18.03
N PHE A 74 -6.17 -9.85 18.18
CA PHE A 74 -6.26 -9.01 19.35
C PHE A 74 -6.49 -7.54 19.00
N TYR A 75 -7.36 -6.88 19.74
CA TYR A 75 -7.60 -5.45 19.62
C TYR A 75 -6.76 -4.67 20.64
N LEU A 76 -5.93 -3.72 20.17
CA LEU A 76 -5.15 -2.79 20.97
C LEU A 76 -5.08 -1.42 20.27
N HIS A 77 -5.52 -0.37 20.94
CA HIS A 77 -5.49 1.00 20.42
C HIS A 77 -4.82 1.97 21.43
N LYS A 78 -5.49 2.28 22.54
CA LYS A 78 -4.95 3.19 23.56
C LYS A 78 -3.80 2.57 24.35
N LEU A 79 -3.83 1.27 24.55
CA LEU A 79 -2.79 0.53 25.27
C LEU A 79 -1.66 0.04 24.34
N LEU A 80 -1.75 0.31 23.05
CA LEU A 80 -0.71 -0.07 22.06
C LEU A 80 0.69 0.45 22.43
N PRO A 81 0.90 1.71 22.86
CA PRO A 81 2.24 2.19 23.23
C PRO A 81 2.86 1.40 24.39
N ILE A 82 2.05 1.02 25.39
CA ILE A 82 2.49 0.19 26.51
C ILE A 82 2.82 -1.23 26.02
N PHE A 83 1.94 -1.80 25.19
CA PHE A 83 2.18 -3.12 24.60
C PHE A 83 3.49 -3.14 23.81
N MET A 84 3.70 -2.17 22.92
CA MET A 84 4.92 -2.06 22.09
C MET A 84 6.19 -2.00 22.95
N GLN A 85 6.17 -1.25 24.05
CA GLN A 85 7.32 -1.10 24.93
C GLN A 85 7.70 -2.38 25.68
N PHE A 86 6.73 -3.27 25.94
CA PHE A 86 6.94 -4.49 26.74
C PHE A 86 6.67 -5.79 25.97
N VAL A 87 6.33 -5.72 24.68
CA VAL A 87 6.11 -6.91 23.86
C VAL A 87 7.33 -7.80 23.88
N ASN A 88 7.09 -9.11 24.04
CA ASN A 88 8.14 -10.13 24.03
C ASN A 88 7.78 -11.18 22.99
N CYS A 89 8.17 -10.92 21.76
CA CYS A 89 8.10 -11.81 20.61
C CYS A 89 9.48 -11.88 19.96
N ARG A 90 9.64 -12.72 18.96
CA ARG A 90 10.89 -12.80 18.19
C ARG A 90 10.85 -11.84 17.01
N VAL A 91 9.75 -11.85 16.27
CA VAL A 91 9.55 -11.03 15.06
C VAL A 91 8.27 -10.21 15.21
N PHE A 92 8.38 -8.93 14.94
CA PHE A 92 7.25 -8.00 14.91
C PHE A 92 7.15 -7.37 13.52
N VAL A 93 6.06 -7.65 12.80
CA VAL A 93 5.85 -7.26 11.40
C VAL A 93 4.81 -6.15 11.34
N MET A 94 5.10 -5.04 10.65
CA MET A 94 4.16 -3.94 10.50
C MET A 94 4.43 -3.06 9.28
N THR A 95 3.43 -2.26 8.92
CA THR A 95 3.50 -1.23 7.84
C THR A 95 3.69 0.19 8.38
N LEU A 96 3.68 0.36 9.71
CA LEU A 96 3.77 1.67 10.34
C LEU A 96 5.20 2.21 10.27
N THR A 97 5.37 3.42 9.75
CA THR A 97 6.66 4.14 9.73
C THR A 97 6.96 4.82 11.07
N ASP A 98 8.15 5.40 11.19
CA ASP A 98 8.54 6.22 12.34
C ASP A 98 8.59 5.47 13.69
N LEU A 99 8.83 4.14 13.65
CA LEU A 99 9.08 3.36 14.84
C LEU A 99 10.15 4.02 15.71
N ASN A 100 9.92 4.11 17.02
CA ASN A 100 10.82 4.69 18.02
C ASN A 100 11.02 6.22 17.94
N ASN A 101 10.47 6.89 16.93
CA ASN A 101 10.58 8.34 16.77
C ASN A 101 9.55 9.13 17.58
N PHE A 102 8.36 8.55 17.81
CA PHE A 102 7.24 9.17 18.53
C PHE A 102 6.82 8.34 19.75
N HIS A 103 5.51 8.09 19.91
CA HIS A 103 4.96 7.36 21.06
C HIS A 103 5.03 5.84 20.91
N LEU A 104 5.22 5.31 19.73
CA LEU A 104 5.44 3.89 19.53
C LEU A 104 6.92 3.57 19.61
N ARG A 105 7.34 3.13 20.80
CA ARG A 105 8.73 2.81 21.10
C ARG A 105 9.02 1.34 20.82
N ARG A 106 10.27 1.06 20.44
CA ARG A 106 10.76 -0.32 20.38
C ARG A 106 10.66 -0.96 21.75
N SER A 107 10.43 -2.27 21.78
CA SER A 107 10.42 -3.03 23.03
C SER A 107 11.75 -2.98 23.76
N ILE A 108 11.69 -3.03 25.09
CA ILE A 108 12.87 -3.28 25.95
C ILE A 108 13.41 -4.72 25.79
N ASN A 109 12.61 -5.64 25.23
CA ASN A 109 13.03 -7.00 24.91
C ASN A 109 13.69 -7.05 23.52
N PRO A 110 14.50 -8.07 23.23
CA PRO A 110 15.16 -8.25 21.95
C PRO A 110 14.16 -8.71 20.87
N VAL A 111 13.41 -7.76 20.31
CA VAL A 111 12.44 -7.99 19.24
C VAL A 111 13.04 -7.55 17.91
N HIS A 112 12.94 -8.41 16.89
CA HIS A 112 13.32 -8.09 15.52
C HIS A 112 12.12 -7.48 14.78
N TYR A 113 12.25 -6.22 14.37
CA TYR A 113 11.18 -5.48 13.68
C TYR A 113 11.36 -5.56 12.18
N VAL A 114 10.32 -6.05 11.49
CA VAL A 114 10.25 -6.18 10.04
C VAL A 114 9.25 -5.18 9.49
N TYR A 115 9.70 -4.34 8.56
CA TYR A 115 8.85 -3.41 7.84
C TYR A 115 8.33 -4.02 6.54
N VAL A 116 7.02 -3.89 6.30
CA VAL A 116 6.35 -4.27 5.04
C VAL A 116 5.80 -3.01 4.40
N PHE A 117 6.09 -2.76 3.12
CA PHE A 117 5.57 -1.61 2.42
C PHE A 117 4.07 -1.74 2.12
N HIS A 118 3.35 -0.64 2.25
CA HIS A 118 1.93 -0.50 1.88
C HIS A 118 1.74 0.36 0.61
N ALA A 119 2.81 0.69 -0.08
CA ALA A 119 2.83 1.36 -1.38
C ALA A 119 4.19 1.14 -2.05
N MET A 120 4.23 1.24 -3.38
CA MET A 120 5.43 1.09 -4.19
C MET A 120 6.18 2.41 -4.42
N ASN A 121 5.99 3.39 -3.54
CA ASN A 121 6.61 4.72 -3.66
C ASN A 121 8.10 4.70 -3.27
N SER A 122 8.80 5.77 -3.66
CA SER A 122 10.16 6.05 -3.19
C SER A 122 10.21 6.17 -1.67
N THR A 123 11.32 5.71 -1.07
CA THR A 123 11.48 5.74 0.39
C THR A 123 11.89 7.11 0.92
N HIS A 124 12.52 7.93 0.08
CA HIS A 124 13.10 9.20 0.48
C HIS A 124 12.21 10.42 0.24
N MET A 125 11.23 10.36 -0.69
CA MET A 125 10.29 11.47 -0.93
C MET A 125 8.95 11.24 -0.23
N ALA A 126 8.39 10.02 -0.34
CA ALA A 126 7.05 9.73 0.13
C ALA A 126 6.94 9.48 1.64
N TYR A 127 8.05 9.29 2.34
CA TYR A 127 8.11 9.05 3.78
C TYR A 127 8.97 10.10 4.47
N ARG A 128 8.72 10.34 5.75
CA ARG A 128 9.52 11.28 6.55
C ARG A 128 10.98 10.86 6.61
N HIS A 129 11.86 11.82 6.76
CA HIS A 129 13.26 11.57 7.02
C HIS A 129 13.43 10.69 8.27
N GLY A 130 14.17 9.59 8.14
CA GLY A 130 14.40 8.63 9.23
C GLY A 130 13.24 7.68 9.53
N ALA A 131 12.22 7.61 8.68
CA ALA A 131 11.03 6.78 8.89
C ALA A 131 11.34 5.28 9.10
N PHE A 132 12.47 4.80 8.59
CA PHE A 132 12.89 3.40 8.62
C PHE A 132 14.07 3.10 9.53
N ASP A 133 14.61 4.09 10.26
CA ASP A 133 15.89 3.99 10.98
C ASP A 133 15.91 2.93 12.08
N HIS A 134 14.75 2.61 12.61
CA HIS A 134 14.63 1.70 13.75
C HIS A 134 14.06 0.31 13.38
N TYR A 135 14.04 -0.02 12.09
CA TYR A 135 13.73 -1.37 11.62
C TYR A 135 14.99 -2.21 11.47
N ASP A 136 14.89 -3.49 11.83
CA ASP A 136 15.99 -4.45 11.69
C ASP A 136 16.00 -5.08 10.30
N SER A 137 14.82 -5.30 9.72
CA SER A 137 14.64 -5.75 8.33
C SER A 137 13.58 -4.93 7.61
N ILE A 138 13.78 -4.72 6.31
CA ILE A 138 12.84 -4.06 5.42
C ILE A 138 12.60 -4.97 4.21
N LEU A 139 11.35 -5.37 3.98
CA LEU A 139 10.96 -6.14 2.80
C LEU A 139 10.79 -5.18 1.61
N CYS A 140 11.84 -5.00 0.84
CA CYS A 140 11.87 -4.08 -0.29
C CYS A 140 11.05 -4.62 -1.47
N THR A 141 10.26 -3.75 -2.11
CA THR A 141 9.41 -4.11 -3.25
C THR A 141 10.19 -4.20 -4.56
N GLY A 142 11.25 -3.39 -4.69
CA GLY A 142 12.06 -3.32 -5.91
C GLY A 142 13.45 -2.70 -5.67
N PRO A 143 14.32 -2.74 -6.70
CA PRO A 143 15.71 -2.31 -6.61
C PRO A 143 15.86 -0.81 -6.28
N TYR A 144 14.87 0.01 -6.63
CA TYR A 144 14.89 1.44 -6.33
C TYR A 144 14.88 1.69 -4.83
N GLN A 145 14.07 0.96 -4.03
CA GLN A 145 14.04 1.11 -2.57
C GLN A 145 15.35 0.68 -1.92
N VAL A 146 15.95 -0.42 -2.39
CA VAL A 146 17.26 -0.86 -1.91
C VAL A 146 18.32 0.23 -2.15
N ARG A 147 18.37 0.76 -3.36
CA ARG A 147 19.31 1.83 -3.75
C ARG A 147 19.13 3.10 -2.91
N GLU A 148 17.87 3.53 -2.70
CA GLU A 148 17.54 4.70 -1.91
C GLU A 148 17.91 4.52 -0.43
N LEU A 149 17.56 3.38 0.17
CA LEU A 149 17.86 3.07 1.58
C LEU A 149 19.37 2.87 1.83
N GLN A 150 20.10 2.32 0.87
CA GLN A 150 21.56 2.22 0.92
C GLN A 150 22.19 3.62 0.86
N ARG A 151 21.75 4.44 -0.10
CA ARG A 151 22.24 5.80 -0.25
C ARG A 151 21.98 6.67 0.99
N ASP A 152 20.78 6.55 1.56
CA ASP A 152 20.42 7.18 2.83
C ASP A 152 21.36 6.75 3.97
N SER A 153 21.69 5.45 4.05
CA SER A 153 22.62 4.93 5.07
C SER A 153 24.07 5.38 4.86
N GLU A 154 24.49 5.66 3.62
CA GLU A 154 25.81 6.23 3.33
C GLU A 154 25.92 7.68 3.78
N LEU A 155 24.85 8.47 3.62
CA LEU A 155 24.81 9.88 3.97
C LEU A 155 24.62 10.12 5.47
N ARG A 156 24.01 9.17 6.15
CA ARG A 156 23.71 9.23 7.58
C ARG A 156 24.27 8.00 8.28
N THR A 157 24.67 8.16 9.54
CA THR A 157 25.03 7.01 10.37
C THR A 157 23.74 6.35 10.86
N VAL A 158 23.19 5.45 10.06
CA VAL A 158 22.02 4.62 10.43
C VAL A 158 22.51 3.25 10.88
N GLY A 159 21.80 2.65 11.86
CA GLY A 159 22.08 1.29 12.31
C GLY A 159 21.99 0.26 11.16
N ASN A 160 22.69 -0.87 11.34
CA ASN A 160 22.68 -1.93 10.32
C ASN A 160 21.27 -2.52 10.21
N ARG A 161 20.64 -2.38 9.04
CA ARG A 161 19.33 -2.92 8.70
C ARG A 161 19.45 -3.86 7.50
N GLN A 162 18.75 -4.97 7.55
CA GLN A 162 18.74 -5.93 6.46
C GLN A 162 17.71 -5.50 5.41
N LEU A 163 18.15 -5.21 4.19
CA LEU A 163 17.29 -4.96 3.04
C LEU A 163 17.03 -6.28 2.34
N VAL A 164 15.79 -6.73 2.35
CA VAL A 164 15.35 -8.01 1.79
C VAL A 164 14.69 -7.75 0.44
N GLU A 165 15.19 -8.33 -0.61
CA GLU A 165 14.61 -8.26 -1.96
C GLU A 165 13.36 -9.17 -2.01
N ALA A 166 12.26 -8.71 -1.44
CA ALA A 166 11.06 -9.52 -1.27
C ALA A 166 10.11 -9.44 -2.46
N GLY A 167 9.81 -8.23 -2.92
CA GLY A 167 8.74 -7.95 -3.85
C GLY A 167 7.48 -7.39 -3.15
N TYR A 168 6.33 -7.46 -3.81
CA TYR A 168 5.11 -6.83 -3.32
C TYR A 168 3.88 -7.72 -3.54
N SER A 169 3.51 -8.48 -2.51
CA SER A 169 2.43 -9.49 -2.58
C SER A 169 1.06 -8.91 -2.97
N ARG A 170 0.75 -7.69 -2.53
CA ARG A 170 -0.49 -7.01 -2.95
C ARG A 170 -0.57 -6.83 -4.47
N LEU A 171 0.54 -6.48 -5.12
CA LEU A 171 0.59 -6.35 -6.57
C LEU A 171 0.30 -7.66 -7.29
N GLU A 172 0.86 -8.76 -6.78
CA GLU A 172 0.64 -10.11 -7.32
C GLU A 172 -0.81 -10.51 -7.24
N ARG A 173 -1.49 -10.20 -6.13
CA ARG A 173 -2.92 -10.45 -5.95
C ARG A 173 -3.77 -9.61 -6.93
N ILE A 174 -3.46 -8.32 -7.09
CA ILE A 174 -4.13 -7.47 -8.07
C ILE A 174 -3.97 -8.06 -9.48
N HIS A 175 -2.75 -8.47 -9.82
CA HIS A 175 -2.47 -9.07 -11.14
C HIS A 175 -3.19 -10.40 -11.35
N ALA A 176 -3.21 -11.27 -10.35
CA ALA A 176 -3.95 -12.53 -10.42
C ALA A 176 -5.46 -12.29 -10.63
N ALA A 177 -6.06 -11.42 -9.81
CA ALA A 177 -7.48 -11.07 -9.94
C ALA A 177 -7.81 -10.40 -11.29
N TRP A 178 -6.89 -9.61 -11.84
CA TRP A 178 -7.05 -9.02 -13.16
C TRP A 178 -6.93 -10.08 -14.27
N SER A 179 -5.98 -11.01 -14.17
CA SER A 179 -5.75 -12.05 -15.18
C SER A 179 -6.90 -13.06 -15.28
N GLU A 180 -7.66 -13.25 -14.23
CA GLU A 180 -8.85 -14.12 -14.20
C GLU A 180 -10.07 -13.47 -14.86
N ARG A 181 -10.04 -12.16 -15.14
CA ARG A 181 -11.15 -11.47 -15.78
C ARG A 181 -11.20 -11.74 -17.28
N PRO A 182 -12.39 -11.93 -17.87
CA PRO A 182 -12.53 -12.01 -19.31
C PRO A 182 -12.05 -10.70 -19.94
N ASP A 183 -11.29 -10.84 -21.03
CA ASP A 183 -10.82 -9.68 -21.82
C ASP A 183 -12.05 -8.87 -22.30
N LYS A 184 -12.16 -7.63 -21.84
CA LYS A 184 -13.16 -6.68 -22.35
C LYS A 184 -12.65 -6.14 -23.72
N ASN A 185 -12.68 -6.98 -24.76
CA ASN A 185 -12.37 -6.56 -26.12
C ASN A 185 -13.59 -6.05 -26.89
N ASP A 186 -14.70 -5.75 -26.17
CA ASP A 186 -15.93 -5.28 -26.79
C ASP A 186 -15.91 -3.75 -26.89
N ASP A 187 -15.68 -3.24 -28.09
CA ASP A 187 -15.73 -1.80 -28.42
C ASP A 187 -17.15 -1.21 -28.29
N SER A 188 -18.17 -2.04 -28.03
CA SER A 188 -19.57 -1.62 -27.89
C SER A 188 -19.92 -1.10 -26.49
N THR A 189 -19.07 -1.33 -25.47
CA THR A 189 -19.32 -0.85 -24.11
C THR A 189 -18.58 0.47 -23.85
N PRO A 190 -19.19 1.43 -23.13
CA PRO A 190 -18.50 2.64 -22.69
C PRO A 190 -17.23 2.32 -21.93
N ARG A 191 -16.16 3.09 -22.18
CA ARG A 191 -14.89 2.93 -21.46
C ARG A 191 -15.04 3.43 -20.03
N THR A 192 -14.48 2.70 -19.08
CA THR A 192 -14.50 3.06 -17.67
C THR A 192 -13.22 3.77 -17.28
N VAL A 193 -13.35 4.96 -16.71
CA VAL A 193 -12.23 5.77 -16.19
C VAL A 193 -12.32 5.80 -14.66
N LEU A 194 -11.24 5.39 -14.00
CA LEU A 194 -11.09 5.54 -12.54
C LEU A 194 -10.32 6.82 -12.21
N ILE A 195 -10.89 7.68 -11.39
CA ILE A 195 -10.20 8.86 -10.84
C ILE A 195 -9.84 8.55 -9.38
N ALA A 196 -8.56 8.35 -9.10
CA ALA A 196 -8.09 7.99 -7.75
C ALA A 196 -6.81 8.78 -7.38
N PRO A 197 -6.94 10.06 -7.03
CA PRO A 197 -5.79 10.91 -6.70
C PRO A 197 -5.28 10.67 -5.27
N SER A 198 -4.10 11.21 -5.00
CA SER A 198 -3.53 11.29 -3.66
C SER A 198 -4.33 12.27 -2.77
N TRP A 199 -4.06 12.22 -1.46
CA TRP A 199 -4.56 13.24 -0.55
C TRP A 199 -3.47 14.30 -0.30
N ALA A 200 -3.78 15.55 -0.55
CA ALA A 200 -2.98 16.72 -0.19
C ALA A 200 -3.80 17.98 -0.46
N ALA A 201 -3.42 19.08 0.14
CA ALA A 201 -3.88 20.40 -0.33
C ALA A 201 -3.47 20.54 -1.80
N SER A 202 -4.40 20.97 -2.66
CA SER A 202 -4.18 21.09 -4.11
C SER A 202 -4.16 19.78 -4.90
N ASN A 203 -4.81 18.72 -4.41
CA ASN A 203 -5.00 17.52 -5.20
C ASN A 203 -6.00 17.74 -6.37
N VAL A 204 -6.06 16.78 -7.27
CA VAL A 204 -6.91 16.85 -8.46
C VAL A 204 -8.39 17.06 -8.13
N LEU A 205 -8.91 16.37 -7.09
CA LEU A 205 -10.33 16.48 -6.73
C LEU A 205 -10.68 17.83 -6.13
N GLU A 206 -9.79 18.42 -5.34
CA GLU A 206 -10.03 19.70 -4.69
C GLU A 206 -10.16 20.83 -5.72
N LYS A 207 -9.30 20.83 -6.74
CA LYS A 207 -9.24 21.93 -7.71
C LYS A 207 -10.07 21.68 -8.97
N HIS A 208 -10.15 20.43 -9.41
CA HIS A 208 -10.63 20.10 -10.74
C HIS A 208 -11.67 18.97 -10.74
N GLY A 209 -12.11 18.46 -9.57
CA GLY A 209 -12.92 17.25 -9.48
C GLY A 209 -14.22 17.31 -10.30
N ILE A 210 -15.01 18.38 -10.16
CA ILE A 210 -16.28 18.53 -10.88
C ILE A 210 -16.04 18.73 -12.38
N GLU A 211 -15.10 19.58 -12.76
CA GLU A 211 -14.77 19.87 -14.15
C GLU A 211 -14.26 18.61 -14.87
N LEU A 212 -13.39 17.84 -14.21
CA LEU A 212 -12.83 16.61 -14.72
C LEU A 212 -13.90 15.54 -14.98
N VAL A 213 -14.79 15.31 -14.01
CA VAL A 213 -15.91 14.39 -14.16
C VAL A 213 -16.85 14.84 -15.26
N ALA A 214 -17.21 16.13 -15.32
CA ALA A 214 -18.11 16.69 -16.34
C ALA A 214 -17.53 16.51 -17.75
N ALA A 215 -16.22 16.78 -17.94
CA ALA A 215 -15.57 16.62 -19.23
C ALA A 215 -15.57 15.16 -19.71
N LEU A 216 -15.26 14.20 -18.82
CA LEU A 216 -15.31 12.77 -19.13
C LEU A 216 -16.74 12.28 -19.41
N ARG A 217 -17.73 12.70 -18.62
CA ARG A 217 -19.13 12.32 -18.84
C ARG A 217 -19.69 12.91 -20.14
N SER A 218 -19.27 14.11 -20.52
CA SER A 218 -19.67 14.72 -21.80
C SER A 218 -19.12 13.96 -23.02
N ALA A 219 -18.09 13.13 -22.82
CA ALA A 219 -17.47 12.27 -23.83
C ALA A 219 -17.91 10.79 -23.69
N ASP A 220 -19.00 10.51 -22.97
CA ASP A 220 -19.61 9.20 -22.77
C ASP A 220 -18.74 8.15 -22.05
N PHE A 221 -17.73 8.57 -21.28
CA PHE A 221 -17.00 7.65 -20.41
C PHE A 221 -17.79 7.32 -19.16
N GLU A 222 -17.80 6.07 -18.70
CA GLU A 222 -18.18 5.73 -17.34
C GLU A 222 -17.09 6.20 -16.37
N VAL A 223 -17.47 6.91 -15.31
CA VAL A 223 -16.53 7.54 -14.38
C VAL A 223 -16.75 7.03 -12.97
N ILE A 224 -15.70 6.42 -12.42
CA ILE A 224 -15.63 6.05 -11.02
C ILE A 224 -14.66 7.00 -10.32
N VAL A 225 -15.13 7.71 -9.30
CA VAL A 225 -14.27 8.52 -8.43
C VAL A 225 -14.03 7.80 -7.12
N ARG A 226 -12.77 7.57 -6.80
CA ARG A 226 -12.32 6.91 -5.57
C ARG A 226 -11.40 7.85 -4.77
N PRO A 227 -11.95 8.73 -3.92
CA PRO A 227 -11.16 9.62 -3.11
C PRO A 227 -10.29 8.84 -2.12
N HIS A 228 -9.10 9.33 -1.84
CA HIS A 228 -8.25 8.75 -0.81
C HIS A 228 -8.97 8.76 0.56
N PRO A 229 -8.80 7.75 1.44
CA PRO A 229 -9.44 7.72 2.76
C PRO A 229 -9.21 8.99 3.60
N GLU A 230 -8.01 9.53 3.58
CA GLU A 230 -7.70 10.80 4.26
C GLU A 230 -8.44 12.00 3.64
N THR A 231 -8.73 12.00 2.34
CA THR A 231 -9.58 13.03 1.71
C THR A 231 -11.01 12.94 2.25
N ASN A 232 -11.59 11.75 2.29
CA ASN A 232 -12.94 11.54 2.84
C ASN A 232 -13.04 11.95 4.32
N LYS A 233 -11.97 11.76 5.09
CA LYS A 233 -11.92 12.08 6.51
C LYS A 233 -11.74 13.58 6.78
N ARG A 234 -10.88 14.25 6.01
CA ARG A 234 -10.47 15.65 6.24
C ARG A 234 -11.30 16.67 5.46
N TYR A 235 -11.77 16.28 4.28
CA TYR A 235 -12.48 17.11 3.31
C TYR A 235 -13.74 16.39 2.79
N PRO A 236 -14.67 15.95 3.68
CA PRO A 236 -15.86 15.18 3.28
C PRO A 236 -16.77 15.97 2.32
N GLU A 237 -16.70 17.30 2.32
CA GLU A 237 -17.42 18.19 1.43
C GLU A 237 -17.07 17.98 -0.05
N LEU A 238 -15.84 17.58 -0.37
CA LEU A 238 -15.44 17.27 -1.76
C LEU A 238 -16.22 16.08 -2.32
N SER A 239 -16.28 15.00 -1.53
CA SER A 239 -17.04 13.81 -1.90
C SER A 239 -18.55 14.06 -1.94
N THR A 240 -19.06 14.90 -1.05
CA THR A 240 -20.48 15.29 -1.02
C THR A 240 -20.82 16.16 -2.23
N GLY A 241 -20.00 17.16 -2.55
CA GLY A 241 -20.21 18.02 -3.72
C GLY A 241 -20.20 17.26 -5.05
N LEU A 242 -19.29 16.28 -5.21
CA LEU A 242 -19.28 15.38 -6.38
C LEU A 242 -20.56 14.54 -6.46
N GLN A 243 -20.97 13.95 -5.33
CA GLN A 243 -22.20 13.15 -5.29
C GLN A 243 -23.45 13.97 -5.62
N GLU A 244 -23.54 15.21 -5.14
CA GLU A 244 -24.66 16.10 -5.43
C GLU A 244 -24.67 16.54 -6.89
N ALA A 245 -23.49 16.90 -7.44
CA ALA A 245 -23.37 17.37 -8.83
C ALA A 245 -23.76 16.30 -9.87
N PHE A 246 -23.49 15.03 -9.59
CA PHE A 246 -23.68 13.92 -10.53
C PHE A 246 -24.70 12.88 -10.04
N SER A 247 -25.56 13.20 -9.07
CA SER A 247 -26.51 12.24 -8.46
C SER A 247 -27.50 11.62 -9.44
N ALA A 248 -27.85 12.33 -10.53
CA ALA A 248 -28.76 11.86 -11.56
C ALA A 248 -28.06 11.19 -12.75
N ASP A 249 -26.74 11.17 -12.78
CA ASP A 249 -25.95 10.60 -13.89
C ASP A 249 -25.66 9.11 -13.64
N ALA A 250 -26.26 8.23 -14.42
CA ALA A 250 -26.10 6.79 -14.29
C ALA A 250 -24.69 6.28 -14.62
N GLY A 251 -23.91 7.06 -15.38
CA GLY A 251 -22.52 6.72 -15.70
C GLY A 251 -21.48 7.27 -14.70
N PHE A 252 -21.93 7.86 -13.58
CA PHE A 252 -21.07 8.33 -12.50
C PHE A 252 -21.23 7.46 -11.25
N GLN A 253 -20.10 7.06 -10.66
CA GLN A 253 -20.06 6.36 -9.39
C GLN A 253 -19.04 6.99 -8.44
N LEU A 254 -19.44 7.24 -7.20
CA LEU A 254 -18.53 7.64 -6.12
C LEU A 254 -18.26 6.45 -5.20
N GLU A 255 -17.02 5.96 -5.20
CA GLU A 255 -16.57 4.85 -4.34
C GLU A 255 -15.85 5.41 -3.11
N ARG A 256 -16.51 5.36 -1.95
CA ARG A 256 -15.95 5.88 -0.69
C ARG A 256 -15.11 4.88 0.08
N SER A 257 -15.22 3.59 -0.27
CA SER A 257 -14.50 2.49 0.38
C SER A 257 -13.34 2.02 -0.50
N VAL A 258 -12.21 1.75 0.13
CA VAL A 258 -11.02 1.18 -0.54
C VAL A 258 -10.84 -0.31 -0.19
N ARG A 259 -11.93 -0.98 0.23
CA ARG A 259 -11.88 -2.37 0.68
C ARG A 259 -11.67 -3.38 -0.44
N THR A 260 -12.16 -3.07 -1.64
CA THR A 260 -12.02 -3.93 -2.82
C THR A 260 -11.19 -3.26 -3.89
N ASP A 261 -10.67 -4.05 -4.80
CA ASP A 261 -9.92 -3.57 -5.96
C ASP A 261 -10.82 -3.53 -7.23
N ASP A 262 -12.15 -3.69 -7.11
CA ASP A 262 -13.08 -3.83 -8.24
C ASP A 262 -13.05 -2.66 -9.21
N SER A 263 -13.04 -1.43 -8.71
CA SER A 263 -12.94 -0.23 -9.56
C SER A 263 -11.61 -0.18 -10.32
N MET A 264 -10.52 -0.54 -9.65
CA MET A 264 -9.19 -0.60 -10.27
C MET A 264 -9.12 -1.70 -11.33
N LEU A 265 -9.70 -2.86 -11.06
CA LEU A 265 -9.71 -4.00 -12.00
C LEU A 265 -10.65 -3.76 -13.19
N SER A 266 -11.72 -2.96 -13.03
CA SER A 266 -12.70 -2.66 -14.09
C SER A 266 -12.31 -1.49 -14.98
N ALA A 267 -11.54 -0.54 -14.49
CA ALA A 267 -11.17 0.67 -15.22
C ALA A 267 -10.24 0.38 -16.42
N ASP A 268 -10.51 1.03 -17.56
CA ASP A 268 -9.67 0.97 -18.75
C ASP A 268 -8.48 1.94 -18.64
N VAL A 269 -8.66 3.06 -17.95
CA VAL A 269 -7.63 4.06 -17.67
C VAL A 269 -7.78 4.55 -16.22
N LEU A 270 -6.67 4.71 -15.53
CA LEU A 270 -6.60 5.41 -14.26
C LEU A 270 -6.18 6.86 -14.49
N ILE A 271 -6.92 7.82 -13.91
CA ILE A 271 -6.50 9.21 -13.80
C ILE A 271 -6.06 9.47 -12.35
N THR A 272 -4.85 9.96 -12.19
CA THR A 272 -4.29 10.21 -10.85
C THR A 272 -3.24 11.33 -10.88
N ASP A 273 -2.62 11.60 -9.76
CA ASP A 273 -1.55 12.59 -9.60
C ASP A 273 -0.26 11.93 -9.07
N TRP A 274 0.08 12.14 -7.80
CA TRP A 274 1.25 11.57 -7.10
C TRP A 274 0.88 10.40 -6.19
N SER A 275 -0.17 9.68 -6.51
CA SER A 275 -0.65 8.55 -5.71
C SER A 275 0.08 7.25 -6.05
N GLY A 276 0.42 6.47 -5.01
CA GLY A 276 1.02 5.14 -5.17
C GLY A 276 0.14 4.13 -5.92
N ILE A 277 -1.17 4.39 -5.99
CA ILE A 277 -2.11 3.55 -6.76
C ILE A 277 -1.75 3.49 -8.25
N ALA A 278 -1.04 4.50 -8.79
CA ALA A 278 -0.60 4.50 -10.18
C ALA A 278 0.28 3.29 -10.51
N LEU A 279 1.23 2.98 -9.64
CA LEU A 279 2.13 1.84 -9.81
C LEU A 279 1.41 0.51 -9.60
N GLU A 280 0.53 0.43 -8.59
CA GLU A 280 -0.30 -0.76 -8.34
C GLU A 280 -1.23 -1.04 -9.52
N TYR A 281 -1.89 0.00 -10.06
CA TYR A 281 -2.78 -0.12 -11.21
C TYR A 281 -2.00 -0.53 -12.46
N ALA A 282 -0.97 0.22 -12.84
CA ALA A 282 -0.23 -0.06 -14.08
C ALA A 282 0.41 -1.45 -14.04
N PHE A 283 1.16 -1.78 -13.01
CA PHE A 283 1.85 -3.06 -12.91
C PHE A 283 0.91 -4.24 -12.65
N GLY A 284 -0.21 -4.01 -11.94
CA GLY A 284 -1.19 -5.05 -11.64
C GLY A 284 -2.15 -5.36 -12.78
N THR A 285 -2.59 -4.33 -13.52
CA THR A 285 -3.58 -4.48 -14.60
C THR A 285 -3.00 -4.39 -16.01
N GLU A 286 -1.70 -4.10 -16.13
CA GLU A 286 -1.01 -3.89 -17.41
C GLU A 286 -1.67 -2.81 -18.29
N ARG A 287 -2.33 -1.82 -17.63
CA ARG A 287 -3.06 -0.72 -18.28
C ARG A 287 -2.40 0.63 -18.02
N PRO A 288 -2.51 1.57 -18.96
CA PRO A 288 -1.83 2.85 -18.86
C PRO A 288 -2.53 3.82 -17.89
N VAL A 289 -1.78 4.81 -17.43
CA VAL A 289 -2.22 5.85 -16.47
C VAL A 289 -2.20 7.21 -17.15
N LEU A 290 -3.21 8.04 -16.88
CA LEU A 290 -3.21 9.45 -17.18
C LEU A 290 -2.85 10.23 -15.92
N TYR A 291 -1.73 10.92 -15.92
CA TYR A 291 -1.27 11.72 -14.79
C TYR A 291 -1.63 13.19 -14.97
N MET A 292 -2.30 13.76 -14.00
CA MET A 292 -2.45 15.22 -13.93
C MET A 292 -1.22 15.82 -13.23
N ASP A 293 -0.61 16.81 -13.90
CA ASP A 293 0.63 17.46 -13.44
C ASP A 293 0.35 18.55 -12.42
N VAL A 294 -0.06 18.13 -11.22
CA VAL A 294 -0.21 19.01 -10.07
C VAL A 294 1.10 19.06 -9.26
N PRO A 295 1.27 20.02 -8.35
CA PRO A 295 2.47 20.12 -7.52
C PRO A 295 2.82 18.80 -6.85
N ARG A 296 4.14 18.48 -6.86
CA ARG A 296 4.68 17.22 -6.31
C ARG A 296 4.33 17.09 -4.83
N LYS A 297 3.85 15.90 -4.44
CA LYS A 297 3.59 15.57 -3.05
C LYS A 297 4.86 15.12 -2.36
N VAL A 298 5.40 15.94 -1.50
CA VAL A 298 6.64 15.70 -0.77
C VAL A 298 6.35 15.59 0.72
N HIS A 299 6.76 14.49 1.36
CA HIS A 299 6.66 14.30 2.80
C HIS A 299 8.01 14.50 3.51
N ASN A 300 9.10 14.40 2.77
CA ASN A 300 10.45 14.67 3.24
C ASN A 300 11.06 15.79 2.40
N ASP A 301 11.13 16.98 2.92
CA ASP A 301 11.71 18.17 2.29
C ASP A 301 13.22 18.05 2.01
N ARG A 302 13.88 17.04 2.61
CA ARG A 302 15.30 16.72 2.39
C ARG A 302 15.53 15.65 1.33
N TYR A 303 14.50 15.22 0.57
CA TYR A 303 14.60 14.10 -0.37
C TYR A 303 15.65 14.30 -1.47
N GLU A 304 15.91 15.55 -1.85
CA GLU A 304 16.90 15.90 -2.88
C GLU A 304 18.34 15.62 -2.45
N GLU A 305 18.61 15.49 -1.13
CA GLU A 305 19.97 15.21 -0.61
C GLU A 305 20.50 13.84 -1.07
N LEU A 306 19.62 12.90 -1.42
CA LEU A 306 20.04 11.59 -1.95
C LEU A 306 20.58 11.68 -3.38
N HIS A 307 20.24 12.73 -4.13
CA HIS A 307 20.55 12.86 -5.56
C HIS A 307 20.05 11.67 -6.38
N ILE A 308 18.88 11.12 -6.01
CA ILE A 308 18.15 10.05 -6.71
C ILE A 308 16.79 10.60 -7.09
N GLU A 309 16.39 10.48 -8.37
CA GLU A 309 15.04 10.81 -8.79
C GLU A 309 14.06 9.83 -8.14
N PRO A 310 12.98 10.31 -7.48
CA PRO A 310 11.97 9.45 -6.89
C PRO A 310 11.34 8.51 -7.92
N PHE A 311 11.16 7.25 -7.54
CA PHE A 311 10.69 6.20 -8.47
C PHE A 311 9.38 6.56 -9.14
N GLU A 312 8.38 7.02 -8.38
CA GLU A 312 7.09 7.45 -8.91
C GLU A 312 7.22 8.61 -9.90
N ALA A 313 8.20 9.49 -9.74
CA ALA A 313 8.45 10.59 -10.66
C ALA A 313 9.02 10.09 -11.99
N SER A 314 10.00 9.19 -11.94
CA SER A 314 10.62 8.61 -13.13
C SER A 314 9.68 7.73 -13.95
N MET A 315 8.64 7.15 -13.33
CA MET A 315 7.71 6.24 -13.99
C MET A 315 6.54 6.92 -14.69
N ARG A 316 6.18 8.17 -14.37
CA ARG A 316 4.95 8.81 -14.89
C ARG A 316 4.88 8.83 -16.43
N GLY A 317 5.92 9.30 -17.10
CA GLY A 317 5.96 9.32 -18.55
C GLY A 317 6.13 7.95 -19.21
N GLU A 318 6.61 6.97 -18.45
CA GLU A 318 6.83 5.60 -18.93
C GLU A 318 5.54 4.74 -18.82
N LEU A 319 4.72 4.98 -17.80
CA LEU A 319 3.48 4.22 -17.56
C LEU A 319 2.25 4.83 -18.23
N GLY A 320 2.38 6.00 -18.84
CA GLY A 320 1.26 6.66 -19.49
C GLY A 320 1.55 8.06 -19.98
N ILE A 321 0.56 8.95 -19.90
CA ILE A 321 0.65 10.34 -20.35
C ILE A 321 0.58 11.26 -19.13
N VAL A 322 1.40 12.33 -19.16
CA VAL A 322 1.33 13.42 -18.16
C VAL A 322 0.69 14.64 -18.84
N MET A 323 -0.45 15.11 -18.31
CA MET A 323 -1.18 16.26 -18.84
C MET A 323 -1.19 17.41 -17.83
N ALA A 324 -1.14 18.64 -18.31
CA ALA A 324 -1.34 19.81 -17.48
C ALA A 324 -2.83 19.99 -17.13
N PRO A 325 -3.18 20.46 -15.93
CA PRO A 325 -4.58 20.69 -15.52
C PRO A 325 -5.37 21.60 -16.47
N GLU A 326 -4.70 22.56 -17.12
CA GLU A 326 -5.30 23.49 -18.08
C GLU A 326 -5.78 22.80 -19.38
N GLN A 327 -5.47 21.51 -19.55
CA GLN A 327 -5.85 20.71 -20.74
C GLN A 327 -7.07 19.79 -20.47
N ILE A 328 -7.82 20.03 -19.40
CA ILE A 328 -9.00 19.19 -19.01
C ILE A 328 -10.02 19.12 -20.16
N ASP A 329 -10.18 20.17 -20.93
CA ASP A 329 -11.06 20.20 -22.12
C ASP A 329 -10.67 19.16 -23.18
N ARG A 330 -9.43 18.68 -23.18
CA ARG A 330 -8.88 17.67 -24.08
C ARG A 330 -8.75 16.27 -23.42
N ILE A 331 -9.32 16.09 -22.25
CA ILE A 331 -9.10 14.82 -21.49
C ILE A 331 -9.57 13.58 -22.26
N ALA A 332 -10.64 13.72 -23.04
CA ALA A 332 -11.15 12.65 -23.87
C ALA A 332 -10.12 12.22 -24.93
N ASP A 333 -9.37 13.15 -25.52
CA ASP A 333 -8.31 12.85 -26.48
C ASP A 333 -7.21 12.01 -25.82
N PHE A 334 -6.75 12.40 -24.62
CA PHE A 334 -5.72 11.69 -23.88
C PHE A 334 -6.16 10.27 -23.47
N VAL A 335 -7.40 10.13 -22.96
CA VAL A 335 -7.95 8.81 -22.60
C VAL A 335 -8.03 7.91 -23.84
N ASN A 336 -8.55 8.42 -24.95
CA ASN A 336 -8.63 7.68 -26.20
C ASN A 336 -7.23 7.31 -26.75
N GLU A 337 -6.25 8.20 -26.64
CA GLU A 337 -4.86 7.92 -27.02
C GLU A 337 -4.28 6.76 -26.22
N LEU A 338 -4.49 6.74 -24.89
CA LEU A 338 -4.04 5.66 -24.01
C LEU A 338 -4.71 4.33 -24.35
N VAL A 339 -6.02 4.33 -24.57
CA VAL A 339 -6.79 3.13 -24.93
C VAL A 339 -6.39 2.59 -26.29
N ASN A 340 -6.27 3.45 -27.30
CA ASN A 340 -5.90 3.06 -28.66
C ASN A 340 -4.47 2.50 -28.75
N ASN A 341 -3.57 2.94 -27.86
CA ASN A 341 -2.18 2.48 -27.78
C ASN A 341 -1.95 1.47 -26.64
N ARG A 342 -3.01 0.87 -26.09
CA ARG A 342 -2.90 0.04 -24.87
C ARG A 342 -1.91 -1.11 -25.03
N GLN A 343 -1.78 -1.73 -26.21
CA GLN A 343 -0.83 -2.84 -26.41
C GLN A 343 0.61 -2.37 -26.26
N ARG A 344 0.95 -1.22 -26.83
CA ARG A 344 2.27 -0.60 -26.66
C ARG A 344 2.57 -0.32 -25.18
N PHE A 345 1.61 0.27 -24.45
CA PHE A 345 1.77 0.55 -23.03
C PHE A 345 1.89 -0.75 -22.23
N ARG A 346 1.09 -1.77 -22.55
CA ARG A 346 1.16 -3.08 -21.91
C ARG A 346 2.56 -3.68 -22.01
N ASP A 347 3.13 -3.75 -23.20
CA ASP A 347 4.47 -4.31 -23.42
C ASP A 347 5.53 -3.55 -22.62
N GLN A 348 5.43 -2.23 -22.58
CA GLN A 348 6.29 -1.36 -21.79
C GLN A 348 6.12 -1.58 -20.27
N ILE A 349 4.88 -1.62 -19.78
CA ILE A 349 4.53 -1.82 -18.35
C ILE A 349 5.04 -3.18 -17.87
N VAL A 350 4.84 -4.26 -18.66
CA VAL A 350 5.32 -5.60 -18.31
C VAL A 350 6.85 -5.62 -18.18
N ARG A 351 7.56 -4.98 -19.13
CA ARG A 351 9.02 -4.85 -19.07
C ARG A 351 9.45 -4.07 -17.82
N LEU A 352 8.86 -2.89 -17.56
CA LEU A 352 9.18 -2.06 -16.40
C LEU A 352 8.89 -2.78 -15.08
N ARG A 353 7.79 -3.53 -14.99
CA ARG A 353 7.50 -4.36 -13.82
C ARG A 353 8.61 -5.38 -13.59
N SER A 354 9.06 -6.08 -14.65
CA SER A 354 10.13 -7.08 -14.53
C SER A 354 11.48 -6.49 -14.11
N GLU A 355 11.74 -5.23 -14.43
CA GLU A 355 12.97 -4.51 -14.08
C GLU A 355 12.93 -3.89 -12.67
N ASN A 356 11.73 -3.58 -12.15
CA ASN A 356 11.56 -2.76 -10.96
C ASN A 356 10.80 -3.42 -9.80
N VAL A 357 10.33 -4.65 -9.96
CA VAL A 357 9.66 -5.42 -8.89
C VAL A 357 10.42 -6.71 -8.65
N PHE A 358 10.87 -6.91 -7.41
CA PHE A 358 11.55 -8.14 -7.02
C PHE A 358 10.58 -9.33 -6.99
N ASN A 359 11.06 -10.48 -7.40
CA ASN A 359 10.43 -11.79 -7.20
C ASN A 359 8.92 -11.81 -7.50
N PHE A 360 8.49 -11.11 -8.54
CA PHE A 360 7.07 -11.04 -8.92
C PHE A 360 6.49 -12.44 -9.15
N GLY A 361 5.41 -12.77 -8.44
CA GLY A 361 4.82 -14.11 -8.37
C GLY A 361 5.30 -14.95 -7.17
N HIS A 362 6.32 -14.49 -6.41
CA HIS A 362 6.93 -15.20 -5.28
C HIS A 362 7.21 -14.31 -4.06
N SER A 363 6.73 -13.08 -4.06
CA SER A 363 7.04 -12.09 -2.99
C SER A 363 6.63 -12.58 -1.60
N SER A 364 5.48 -13.22 -1.50
CA SER A 364 4.95 -13.77 -0.25
C SER A 364 5.83 -14.85 0.34
N GLU A 365 6.30 -15.76 -0.51
CA GLU A 365 7.16 -16.89 -0.12
C GLU A 365 8.53 -16.40 0.37
N ILE A 366 9.13 -15.43 -0.34
CA ILE A 366 10.41 -14.83 0.05
C ILE A 366 10.30 -14.11 1.40
N GLY A 367 9.23 -13.33 1.60
CA GLY A 367 8.97 -12.67 2.88
C GLY A 367 8.77 -13.67 4.03
N ALA A 368 7.99 -14.73 3.81
CA ALA A 368 7.76 -15.79 4.79
C ALA A 368 9.05 -16.56 5.11
N GLN A 369 9.86 -16.91 4.12
CA GLN A 369 11.16 -17.56 4.30
C GLN A 369 12.09 -16.69 5.16
N HIS A 370 12.10 -15.36 4.94
CA HIS A 370 12.87 -14.44 5.77
C HIS A 370 12.43 -14.50 7.24
N ILE A 371 11.11 -14.44 7.50
CA ILE A 371 10.57 -14.55 8.86
C ILE A 371 10.94 -15.90 9.49
N CYS A 372 10.77 -17.01 8.77
CA CYS A 372 11.14 -18.34 9.25
C CYS A 372 12.63 -18.44 9.58
N LYS A 373 13.51 -17.84 8.76
CA LYS A 373 14.95 -17.77 9.04
C LYS A 373 15.24 -17.02 10.34
N LEU A 374 14.58 -15.91 10.61
CA LEU A 374 14.71 -15.16 11.87
C LEU A 374 14.27 -16.00 13.07
N LEU A 375 13.26 -16.85 12.91
CA LEU A 375 12.79 -17.77 13.96
C LEU A 375 13.77 -18.90 14.24
N SER A 376 14.53 -19.38 13.26
CA SER A 376 15.46 -20.51 13.39
C SER A 376 16.86 -20.11 13.88
N CYS A 377 17.33 -18.90 13.63
CA CYS A 377 18.70 -18.48 13.98
C CYS A 377 19.02 -18.52 15.48
N ASP A 378 18.04 -18.35 16.39
CA ASP A 378 18.29 -18.40 17.83
C ASP A 378 18.22 -19.80 18.45
N THR A 379 17.68 -20.78 17.74
CA THR A 379 17.67 -22.17 18.24
C THR A 379 19.11 -22.71 18.34
N GLN A 380 20.02 -22.20 17.52
CA GLN A 380 21.43 -22.58 17.54
C GLN A 380 22.27 -21.85 18.62
N LEU A 381 21.83 -20.66 19.08
CA LEU A 381 22.53 -19.91 20.14
C LEU A 381 22.17 -20.39 21.56
N GLN A 382 21.05 -21.11 21.72
CA GLN A 382 20.66 -21.68 23.03
C GLN A 382 21.12 -23.16 23.20
N SER A 383 21.73 -23.76 22.18
CA SER A 383 22.25 -25.13 22.21
C SER A 383 23.79 -25.21 22.33
N ASN A 384 24.47 -24.09 22.49
CA ASN A 384 25.88 -23.94 22.82
C ASN A 384 26.02 -23.20 24.16
#